data_8716abfe3a3646bd8cb1498838334438
#
_entry.id   8716abfe3a3646bd8cb1498838334438
#
_cell.length_a   1.000
_cell.length_b   1.000
_cell.length_c   1.000
_cell.angle_alpha   90.00
_cell.angle_beta   90.00
_cell.angle_gamma   90.00
#
_symmetry.space_group_name_H-M   'P 1'
#
loop_
_entity.id
_entity.type
_entity.pdbx_description
1 polymer ?
#
loop_
_entity_poly.entity_id
_entity_poly.type
_entity_poly.pdbx_seq_one_letter_code
_entity_poly.pdbx_strand_id
1 'polypeptide(L)'
;MATDFSRTLSLLRQEAGISQRKAAAALGISQALLSHYENGAREPGLGFVCRACDYYGVSADYLLCRTDRPNIAFSTAQAARAFLDQMQSVIDRANQTLAEFSEEEQPE
;
A
#
# COMPACT_ATOMS: atom_id res chain seq x y z
N MET A 1 -23.32 5.87 -9.15
CA MET A 1 -22.36 6.47 -10.05
C MET A 1 -20.97 6.40 -9.41
N ALA A 2 -19.97 5.92 -10.13
CA ALA A 2 -18.62 5.77 -9.58
C ALA A 2 -17.98 7.14 -9.33
N THR A 3 -17.41 7.33 -8.14
CA THR A 3 -16.63 8.51 -7.79
C THR A 3 -15.15 8.24 -8.09
N ASP A 4 -14.31 9.28 -8.06
CA ASP A 4 -12.87 9.09 -8.22
C ASP A 4 -12.31 8.17 -7.15
N PHE A 5 -12.79 8.28 -5.90
CA PHE A 5 -12.43 7.38 -4.83
C PHE A 5 -12.77 5.92 -5.17
N SER A 6 -14.01 5.68 -5.62
CA SER A 6 -14.48 4.33 -5.90
C SER A 6 -13.72 3.70 -7.07
N ARG A 7 -13.37 4.48 -8.09
CA ARG A 7 -12.56 4.01 -9.20
C ARG A 7 -11.15 3.64 -8.76
N THR A 8 -10.53 4.50 -7.95
CA THR A 8 -9.19 4.25 -7.43
C THR A 8 -9.16 3.00 -6.59
N LEU A 9 -10.15 2.83 -5.71
CA LEU A 9 -10.27 1.64 -4.88
C LEU A 9 -10.36 0.37 -5.74
N SER A 10 -11.22 0.39 -6.75
CA SER A 10 -11.39 -0.74 -7.67
C SER A 10 -10.10 -1.03 -8.46
N LEU A 11 -9.44 0.00 -8.95
CA LEU A 11 -8.20 -0.14 -9.72
C LEU A 11 -7.07 -0.73 -8.87
N LEU A 12 -6.94 -0.30 -7.62
CA LEU A 12 -5.93 -0.84 -6.72
C LEU A 12 -6.12 -2.35 -6.53
N ARG A 13 -7.37 -2.78 -6.36
CA ARG A 13 -7.68 -4.20 -6.24
C ARG A 13 -7.34 -4.95 -7.52
N GLN A 14 -7.71 -4.42 -8.66
CA GLN A 14 -7.44 -5.04 -9.97
C GLN A 14 -5.94 -5.12 -10.24
N GLU A 15 -5.19 -4.07 -9.94
CA GLU A 15 -3.74 -4.06 -10.10
C GLU A 15 -3.06 -5.08 -9.20
N ALA A 16 -3.61 -5.30 -8.00
CA ALA A 16 -3.12 -6.32 -7.08
C ALA A 16 -3.49 -7.75 -7.52
N GLY A 17 -4.36 -7.89 -8.51
CA GLY A 17 -4.75 -9.19 -9.06
C GLY A 17 -5.62 -10.02 -8.13
N ILE A 18 -6.37 -9.40 -7.23
CA ILE A 18 -7.21 -10.10 -6.26
C ILE A 18 -8.70 -9.86 -6.52
N SER A 19 -9.52 -10.83 -6.10
CA SER A 19 -10.96 -10.74 -6.24
C SER A 19 -11.56 -9.81 -5.19
N GLN A 20 -12.79 -9.32 -5.44
CA GLN A 20 -13.54 -8.57 -4.43
C GLN A 20 -13.71 -9.38 -3.15
N ARG A 21 -13.98 -10.67 -3.28
CA ARG A 21 -14.19 -11.56 -2.13
C ARG A 21 -12.95 -11.62 -1.25
N LYS A 22 -11.79 -11.79 -1.85
CA LYS A 22 -10.51 -11.85 -1.13
C LYS A 22 -10.19 -10.52 -0.47
N ALA A 23 -10.33 -9.42 -1.20
CA ALA A 23 -10.08 -8.09 -0.67
C ALA A 23 -11.03 -7.75 0.48
N ALA A 24 -12.32 -8.07 0.33
CA ALA A 24 -13.31 -7.82 1.39
C ALA A 24 -12.94 -8.56 2.67
N ALA A 25 -12.55 -9.83 2.56
CA ALA A 25 -12.12 -10.61 3.72
C ALA A 25 -10.90 -9.99 4.41
N ALA A 26 -9.93 -9.53 3.64
CA ALA A 26 -8.73 -8.88 4.17
C ALA A 26 -9.06 -7.54 4.83
N LEU A 27 -10.03 -6.81 4.29
CA LEU A 27 -10.46 -5.51 4.81
C LEU A 27 -11.49 -5.60 5.94
N GLY A 28 -11.95 -6.82 6.26
CA GLY A 28 -12.88 -7.04 7.36
C GLY A 28 -14.31 -6.61 7.07
N ILE A 29 -14.72 -6.65 5.80
CA ILE A 29 -16.09 -6.28 5.38
C ILE A 29 -16.65 -7.38 4.48
N SER A 30 -17.97 -7.30 4.20
CA SER A 30 -18.61 -8.21 3.27
C SER A 30 -18.25 -7.85 1.83
N GLN A 31 -18.33 -8.83 0.93
CA GLN A 31 -18.11 -8.59 -0.50
C GLN A 31 -19.15 -7.60 -1.05
N ALA A 32 -20.40 -7.71 -0.60
CA ALA A 32 -21.48 -6.80 -1.02
C ALA A 32 -21.14 -5.36 -0.66
N LEU A 33 -20.62 -5.14 0.56
CA LEU A 33 -20.25 -3.80 1.00
C LEU A 33 -19.07 -3.26 0.19
N LEU A 34 -18.06 -4.09 -0.06
CA LEU A 34 -16.94 -3.67 -0.90
C LEU A 34 -17.41 -3.30 -2.31
N SER A 35 -18.32 -4.08 -2.88
CA SER A 35 -18.91 -3.78 -4.18
C SER A 35 -19.58 -2.40 -4.18
N HIS A 36 -20.32 -2.07 -3.13
CA HIS A 36 -20.96 -0.75 -3.00
C HIS A 36 -19.91 0.37 -2.90
N TYR A 37 -18.81 0.15 -2.21
CA TYR A 37 -17.72 1.14 -2.14
C TYR A 37 -17.03 1.31 -3.50
N GLU A 38 -16.80 0.22 -4.22
CA GLU A 38 -16.10 0.27 -5.51
C GLU A 38 -16.95 0.84 -6.64
N ASN A 39 -18.27 0.75 -6.53
CA ASN A 39 -19.16 1.31 -7.56
C ASN A 39 -19.74 2.69 -7.20
N GLY A 40 -19.39 3.22 -6.03
CA GLY A 40 -19.84 4.53 -5.61
C GLY A 40 -21.23 4.58 -5.01
N ALA A 41 -21.85 3.42 -4.77
CA ALA A 41 -23.20 3.36 -4.18
C ALA A 41 -23.22 3.77 -2.70
N ARG A 42 -22.10 3.57 -2.00
CA ARG A 42 -21.94 3.95 -0.59
C ARG A 42 -20.55 4.54 -0.36
N GLU A 43 -20.48 5.46 0.59
CA GLU A 43 -19.23 6.09 0.99
C GLU A 43 -18.76 5.47 2.30
N PRO A 44 -17.50 4.99 2.39
CA PRO A 44 -17.01 4.38 3.61
C PRO A 44 -16.61 5.42 4.66
N GLY A 45 -16.53 4.96 5.91
CA GLY A 45 -16.01 5.77 6.99
C GLY A 45 -14.47 5.77 7.02
N LEU A 46 -13.91 6.60 7.90
CA LEU A 46 -12.47 6.80 8.03
C LEU A 46 -11.73 5.50 8.38
N GLY A 47 -12.34 4.65 9.21
CA GLY A 47 -11.72 3.38 9.60
C GLY A 47 -11.45 2.48 8.41
N PHE A 48 -12.39 2.39 7.47
CA PHE A 48 -12.19 1.63 6.24
C PHE A 48 -11.09 2.26 5.38
N VAL A 49 -11.08 3.58 5.24
CA VAL A 49 -10.06 4.28 4.45
C VAL A 49 -8.67 3.97 4.99
N CYS A 50 -8.47 4.01 6.29
CA CYS A 50 -7.19 3.66 6.91
C CYS A 50 -6.79 2.22 6.60
N ARG A 51 -7.71 1.27 6.76
CA ARG A 51 -7.41 -0.14 6.48
C ARG A 51 -7.08 -0.37 5.01
N ALA A 52 -7.80 0.28 4.10
CA ALA A 52 -7.54 0.14 2.67
C ALA A 52 -6.18 0.72 2.29
N CYS A 53 -5.80 1.86 2.86
CA CYS A 53 -4.48 2.45 2.64
C CYS A 53 -3.37 1.52 3.10
N ASP A 54 -3.52 0.92 4.28
CA ASP A 54 -2.55 -0.03 4.81
C ASP A 54 -2.47 -1.29 3.94
N TYR A 55 -3.61 -1.80 3.52
CA TYR A 55 -3.67 -3.04 2.74
C TYR A 55 -3.05 -2.88 1.36
N TYR A 56 -3.34 -1.78 0.67
CA TYR A 56 -2.83 -1.52 -0.68
C TYR A 56 -1.50 -0.77 -0.69
N GLY A 57 -1.00 -0.34 0.47
CA GLY A 57 0.28 0.36 0.55
C GLY A 57 0.29 1.74 -0.09
N VAL A 58 -0.81 2.47 0.01
CA VAL A 58 -0.95 3.81 -0.55
C VAL A 58 -1.32 4.81 0.54
N SER A 59 -1.11 6.10 0.26
CA SER A 59 -1.51 7.16 1.18
C SER A 59 -3.02 7.42 1.09
N ALA A 60 -3.60 7.98 2.16
CA ALA A 60 -4.99 8.40 2.15
C ALA A 60 -5.23 9.50 1.11
N ASP A 61 -4.28 10.40 0.92
CA ASP A 61 -4.39 11.45 -0.10
C ASP A 61 -4.54 10.84 -1.50
N TYR A 62 -3.77 9.79 -1.80
CA TYR A 62 -3.88 9.12 -3.08
C TYR A 62 -5.24 8.42 -3.23
N LEU A 63 -5.65 7.67 -2.22
CA LEU A 63 -6.92 6.94 -2.25
C LEU A 63 -8.11 7.91 -2.36
N LEU A 64 -8.01 9.08 -1.73
CA LEU A 64 -9.05 10.12 -1.79
C LEU A 64 -8.89 11.04 -3.00
N CYS A 65 -7.96 10.74 -3.90
CA CYS A 65 -7.72 11.47 -5.15
C CYS A 65 -7.30 12.93 -4.94
N ARG A 66 -6.59 13.21 -3.85
CA ARG A 66 -6.04 14.53 -3.55
C ARG A 66 -4.62 14.71 -4.11
N THR A 67 -3.99 13.63 -4.52
CA THR A 67 -2.66 13.62 -5.13
C THR A 67 -2.61 12.48 -6.15
N ASP A 68 -1.72 12.59 -7.13
CA ASP A 68 -1.44 11.53 -8.10
C ASP A 68 -0.26 10.64 -7.65
N ARG A 69 0.29 10.89 -6.46
CA ARG A 69 1.43 10.15 -5.91
C ARG A 69 0.93 9.11 -4.90
N PRO A 70 1.06 7.81 -5.20
CA PRO A 70 0.54 6.76 -4.30
C PRO A 70 1.32 6.63 -2.99
N ASN A 71 2.56 7.09 -2.96
CA ASN A 71 3.44 6.93 -1.80
C ASN A 71 3.42 8.17 -0.91
N ILE A 72 3.95 8.01 0.31
CA ILE A 72 4.05 9.11 1.28
C ILE A 72 4.84 10.26 0.68
N ALA A 73 4.26 11.46 0.71
CA ALA A 73 4.95 12.67 0.29
C ALA A 73 5.72 13.24 1.47
N PHE A 74 6.99 13.59 1.24
CA PHE A 74 7.82 14.23 2.25
C PHE A 74 7.69 15.75 2.13
N SER A 75 7.49 16.41 3.26
CA SER A 75 7.31 17.87 3.28
C SER A 75 8.61 18.63 3.04
N THR A 76 9.76 18.00 3.26
CA THR A 76 11.07 18.63 3.08
C THR A 76 12.06 17.64 2.47
N ALA A 77 13.08 18.18 1.80
CA ALA A 77 14.19 17.36 1.29
C ALA A 77 14.94 16.66 2.42
N GLN A 78 15.01 17.29 3.60
CA GLN A 78 15.66 16.70 4.76
C GLN A 78 14.91 15.47 5.26
N ALA A 79 13.58 15.52 5.32
CA ALA A 79 12.77 14.37 5.73
C ALA A 79 12.91 13.21 4.72
N ALA A 80 12.92 13.52 3.43
CA ALA A 80 13.13 12.51 2.40
C ALA A 80 14.50 11.86 2.51
N ARG A 81 15.54 12.65 2.78
CA ARG A 81 16.91 12.16 2.95
C ARG A 81 17.03 11.27 4.17
N ALA A 82 16.41 11.66 5.29
CA ALA A 82 16.40 10.86 6.51
C ALA A 82 15.75 9.48 6.27
N PHE A 83 14.66 9.45 5.52
CA PHE A 83 14.00 8.21 5.16
C PHE A 83 14.92 7.33 4.29
N LEU A 84 15.56 7.93 3.27
CA LEU A 84 16.48 7.20 2.41
C LEU A 84 17.67 6.64 3.19
N ASP A 85 18.21 7.40 4.14
CA ASP A 85 19.31 6.95 4.99
C ASP A 85 18.90 5.74 5.83
N GLN A 86 17.69 5.75 6.39
CA GLN A 86 17.16 4.60 7.14
C GLN A 86 17.01 3.37 6.24
N MET A 87 16.50 3.55 5.04
CA MET A 87 16.35 2.45 4.08
C MET A 87 17.71 1.91 3.64
N GLN A 88 18.68 2.80 3.44
CA GLN A 88 20.04 2.39 3.09
C GLN A 88 20.69 1.54 4.18
N SER A 89 20.48 1.89 5.45
CA SER A 89 20.97 1.10 6.58
C SER A 89 20.39 -0.31 6.59
N VAL A 90 19.10 -0.44 6.28
CA VAL A 90 18.43 -1.75 6.19
C VAL A 90 19.02 -2.58 5.03
N ILE A 91 19.24 -1.95 3.88
CA ILE A 91 19.80 -2.61 2.70
C ILE A 91 21.24 -3.07 2.99
N ASP A 92 22.05 -2.21 3.61
CA ASP A 92 23.44 -2.54 3.93
C ASP A 92 23.52 -3.73 4.90
N ARG A 93 22.62 -3.75 5.88
CA ARG A 93 22.55 -4.86 6.85
C ARG A 93 22.14 -6.16 6.17
N ALA A 94 21.18 -6.11 5.25
CA ALA A 94 20.75 -7.28 4.50
C ALA A 94 21.88 -7.80 3.59
N ASN A 95 22.62 -6.92 2.93
CA ASN A 95 23.75 -7.28 2.09
C ASN A 95 24.88 -7.92 2.92
N GLN A 96 25.13 -7.41 4.12
CA GLN A 96 26.13 -7.98 5.01
C GLN A 96 25.75 -9.40 5.44
N THR A 97 24.48 -9.62 5.76
CA THR A 97 23.96 -10.94 6.10
C THR A 97 24.11 -11.91 4.95
N LEU A 98 23.82 -11.47 3.71
CA LEU A 98 24.03 -12.30 2.51
C LEU A 98 25.50 -12.65 2.29
N ALA A 99 26.39 -11.71 2.52
CA ALA A 99 27.83 -11.95 2.38
C ALA A 99 28.33 -13.00 3.38
N GLU A 100 27.87 -12.93 4.63
CA GLU A 100 28.19 -13.92 5.65
C GLU A 100 27.65 -15.29 5.28
N PHE A 101 26.46 -15.35 4.72
CA PHE A 101 25.84 -16.60 4.28
C PHE A 101 26.62 -17.23 3.14
N SER A 102 27.10 -16.43 2.19
CA SER A 102 27.91 -16.90 1.05
C SER A 102 29.24 -17.48 1.50
N GLU A 103 29.88 -16.86 2.49
CA GLU A 103 31.15 -17.34 3.04
C GLU A 103 31.01 -18.70 3.70
N GLU A 104 29.89 -18.92 4.41
CA GLU A 104 29.63 -20.22 5.06
C GLU A 104 29.36 -21.33 4.06
N GLU A 105 28.81 -21.00 2.88
CA GLU A 105 28.49 -21.96 1.83
C GLU A 105 29.67 -22.30 0.91
N GLN A 106 30.74 -21.53 0.96
CA GLN A 106 31.87 -21.78 0.08
C GLN A 106 32.63 -23.05 0.55
N PRO A 107 32.85 -24.01 -0.36
CA PRO A 107 33.68 -25.15 -0.05
C PRO A 107 35.11 -24.71 0.13
N GLU A 108 35.78 -25.31 1.06
CA GLU A 108 37.20 -25.05 1.29
C GLU A 108 38.08 -25.47 0.11
#